data_15c692cb0a3e7682a2f0b840256f2014
#
_entry.id   15c692cb0a3e7682a2f0b840256f2014
#
_cell.length_a   1.000
_cell.length_b   1.000
_cell.length_c   1.000
_cell.angle_alpha   90.00
_cell.angle_beta   90.00
_cell.angle_gamma   90.00
#
_symmetry.space_group_name_H-M   'P 1'
#
loop_
_entity.id
_entity.type
_entity.pdbx_description
1 polymer ?
#
loop_
_entity_poly.entity_id
_entity_poly.type
_entity_poly.pdbx_seq_one_letter_code
_entity_poly.pdbx_strand_id
1 'polypeptide(L)'
;MPYRDEIEERRIRREENRRRRRKQERTRRMIVGGLAAVIGIAVIVTAVLVTKKLTGRKQVNPEDVAVPEYVNVNLLTPNEYSRPQIPLEKVNGIVVHYVANPCSTALENRNYFEGLKDQTGSKTTSVSSHFVIGLEGEVVQC
;
A
#
# COMPACT_ATOMS: atom_id res chain seq x y z
N MET A 1 3.26 26.28 -78.64
CA MET A 1 2.13 25.29 -78.60
C MET A 1 1.42 25.39 -77.25
N PRO A 2 0.41 26.23 -77.12
CA PRO A 2 -0.18 26.57 -75.84
C PRO A 2 -0.90 25.41 -75.11
N TYR A 3 -1.34 24.40 -75.84
CA TYR A 3 -2.09 23.27 -75.31
C TYR A 3 -1.29 22.33 -74.39
N ARG A 4 -0.01 22.16 -74.57
CA ARG A 4 0.89 21.32 -73.81
C ARG A 4 1.17 21.92 -72.45
N ASP A 5 1.34 23.22 -72.36
CA ASP A 5 1.64 23.94 -71.12
C ASP A 5 0.44 23.93 -70.19
N GLU A 6 -0.79 24.03 -70.72
CA GLU A 6 -2.02 23.97 -69.93
C GLU A 6 -2.27 22.60 -69.34
N ILE A 7 -1.91 21.51 -70.00
CA ILE A 7 -2.02 20.16 -69.44
C ILE A 7 -1.00 19.97 -68.31
N GLU A 8 0.20 20.49 -68.47
CA GLU A 8 1.27 20.36 -67.46
C GLU A 8 0.93 21.17 -66.19
N GLU A 9 0.41 22.39 -66.37
CA GLU A 9 -0.09 23.15 -65.21
C GLU A 9 -1.24 22.44 -64.49
N ARG A 10 -2.17 21.82 -65.19
CA ARG A 10 -3.25 21.04 -64.58
C ARG A 10 -2.71 19.82 -63.81
N ARG A 11 -1.66 19.16 -64.29
CA ARG A 11 -0.98 18.05 -63.61
C ARG A 11 -0.31 18.52 -62.33
N ILE A 12 0.45 19.61 -62.36
CA ILE A 12 1.14 20.20 -61.21
C ILE A 12 0.12 20.58 -60.13
N ARG A 13 -0.94 21.29 -60.49
CA ARG A 13 -2.02 21.65 -59.54
C ARG A 13 -2.69 20.43 -58.88
N ARG A 14 -2.90 19.36 -59.64
CA ARG A 14 -3.44 18.08 -59.08
C ARG A 14 -2.48 17.43 -58.10
N GLU A 15 -1.20 17.42 -58.38
CA GLU A 15 -0.18 16.87 -57.50
C GLU A 15 -0.04 17.69 -56.21
N GLU A 16 -0.02 19.01 -56.31
CA GLU A 16 0.01 19.89 -55.15
C GLU A 16 -1.23 19.70 -54.25
N ASN A 17 -2.39 19.62 -54.83
CA ASN A 17 -3.63 19.36 -54.10
C ASN A 17 -3.64 18.00 -53.42
N ARG A 18 -3.08 16.95 -54.08
CA ARG A 18 -2.89 15.63 -53.46
C ARG A 18 -1.90 15.69 -52.31
N ARG A 19 -0.78 16.42 -52.45
CA ARG A 19 0.21 16.61 -51.37
C ARG A 19 -0.39 17.37 -50.19
N ARG A 20 -1.17 18.42 -50.44
CA ARG A 20 -1.87 19.20 -49.40
C ARG A 20 -2.88 18.32 -48.62
N ARG A 21 -3.70 17.55 -49.33
CA ARG A 21 -4.66 16.60 -48.71
C ARG A 21 -3.95 15.57 -47.86
N ARG A 22 -2.89 14.94 -48.32
CA ARG A 22 -2.10 13.96 -47.55
C ARG A 22 -1.46 14.59 -46.31
N LYS A 23 -0.98 15.83 -46.38
CA LYS A 23 -0.46 16.55 -45.21
C LYS A 23 -1.58 16.80 -44.20
N GLN A 24 -2.73 17.30 -44.66
CA GLN A 24 -3.87 17.55 -43.77
C GLN A 24 -4.39 16.28 -43.08
N GLU A 25 -4.48 15.17 -43.81
CA GLU A 25 -4.89 13.89 -43.23
C GLU A 25 -3.89 13.38 -42.19
N ARG A 26 -2.59 13.51 -42.44
CA ARG A 26 -1.56 13.14 -41.46
C ARG A 26 -1.64 14.00 -40.21
N THR A 27 -1.77 15.32 -40.36
CA THR A 27 -1.93 16.23 -39.21
C THR A 27 -3.19 15.92 -38.43
N ARG A 28 -4.33 15.71 -39.12
CA ARG A 28 -5.59 15.33 -38.47
C ARG A 28 -5.46 14.01 -37.67
N ARG A 29 -4.81 12.98 -38.28
CA ARG A 29 -4.57 11.70 -37.57
C ARG A 29 -3.67 11.86 -36.35
N MET A 30 -2.62 12.69 -36.43
CA MET A 30 -1.76 12.99 -35.27
C MET A 30 -2.50 13.73 -34.18
N ILE A 31 -3.33 14.73 -34.51
CA ILE A 31 -4.13 15.47 -33.53
C ILE A 31 -5.15 14.55 -32.87
N VAL A 32 -5.89 13.75 -33.65
CA VAL A 32 -6.88 12.81 -33.08
C VAL A 32 -6.21 11.75 -32.22
N GLY A 33 -5.07 11.19 -32.67
CA GLY A 33 -4.28 10.23 -31.90
C GLY A 33 -3.73 10.82 -30.60
N GLY A 34 -3.21 12.05 -30.65
CA GLY A 34 -2.73 12.78 -29.48
C GLY A 34 -3.86 13.04 -28.46
N LEU A 35 -5.03 13.48 -28.94
CA LEU A 35 -6.20 13.72 -28.08
C LEU A 35 -6.67 12.42 -27.41
N ALA A 36 -6.74 11.32 -28.16
CA ALA A 36 -7.13 10.02 -27.63
C ALA A 36 -6.15 9.52 -26.56
N ALA A 37 -4.84 9.73 -26.75
CA ALA A 37 -3.82 9.39 -25.78
C ALA A 37 -3.97 10.19 -24.46
N VAL A 38 -4.21 11.50 -24.56
CA VAL A 38 -4.43 12.37 -23.39
C VAL A 38 -5.67 11.95 -22.62
N ILE A 39 -6.77 11.65 -23.31
CA ILE A 39 -7.99 11.16 -22.67
C ILE A 39 -7.74 9.80 -21.97
N GLY A 40 -7.03 8.89 -22.62
CA GLY A 40 -6.67 7.60 -22.04
C GLY A 40 -5.86 7.75 -20.76
N ILE A 41 -4.86 8.62 -20.74
CA ILE A 41 -4.06 8.92 -19.53
C ILE A 41 -4.93 9.52 -18.44
N ALA A 42 -5.80 10.48 -18.76
CA ALA A 42 -6.70 11.09 -17.80
C ALA A 42 -7.63 10.06 -17.14
N VAL A 43 -8.18 9.12 -17.90
CA VAL A 43 -9.03 8.03 -17.37
C VAL A 43 -8.24 7.11 -16.44
N ILE A 44 -7.01 6.74 -16.79
CA ILE A 44 -6.16 5.90 -15.95
C ILE A 44 -5.83 6.64 -14.64
N VAL A 45 -5.44 7.90 -14.69
CA VAL A 45 -5.12 8.70 -13.50
C VAL A 45 -6.33 8.84 -12.59
N THR A 46 -7.51 9.13 -13.14
CA THR A 46 -8.74 9.22 -12.35
C THR A 46 -9.11 7.88 -11.72
N ALA A 47 -8.99 6.77 -12.44
CA ALA A 47 -9.22 5.44 -11.91
C ALA A 47 -8.27 5.12 -10.74
N VAL A 48 -6.98 5.42 -10.86
CA VAL A 48 -5.98 5.23 -9.80
C VAL A 48 -6.28 6.10 -8.57
N LEU A 49 -6.69 7.35 -8.77
CA LEU A 49 -7.05 8.25 -7.66
C LEU A 49 -8.32 7.79 -6.95
N VAL A 50 -9.32 7.33 -7.69
CA VAL A 50 -10.56 6.79 -7.13
C VAL A 50 -10.29 5.49 -6.36
N THR A 51 -9.49 4.58 -6.91
CA THR A 51 -9.12 3.35 -6.19
C THR A 51 -8.34 3.65 -4.91
N LYS A 52 -7.37 4.57 -4.93
CA LYS A 52 -6.65 5.01 -3.72
C LYS A 52 -7.60 5.62 -2.67
N LYS A 53 -8.59 6.41 -3.10
CA LYS A 53 -9.58 7.00 -2.18
C LYS A 53 -10.52 5.95 -1.58
N LEU A 54 -10.93 4.94 -2.36
CA LEU A 54 -11.83 3.87 -1.90
C LEU A 54 -11.11 2.82 -1.05
N THR A 55 -9.83 2.54 -1.32
CA THR A 55 -9.02 1.58 -0.57
C THR A 55 -8.21 2.23 0.56
N GLY A 56 -8.16 3.56 0.62
CA GLY A 56 -7.55 4.31 1.70
C GLY A 56 -8.27 4.00 3.01
N ARG A 57 -7.77 3.00 3.77
CA ARG A 57 -8.20 2.76 5.14
C ARG A 57 -7.90 4.03 5.93
N LYS A 58 -8.90 4.55 6.68
CA LYS A 58 -8.64 5.54 7.72
C LYS A 58 -7.56 4.95 8.62
N GLN A 59 -6.38 5.56 8.63
CA GLN A 59 -5.43 5.29 9.68
C GLN A 59 -6.08 5.77 10.97
N VAL A 60 -6.38 4.82 11.83
CA VAL A 60 -6.81 5.13 13.20
C VAL A 60 -5.56 5.62 13.91
N ASN A 61 -5.60 6.84 14.42
CA ASN A 61 -4.51 7.39 15.21
C ASN A 61 -4.43 6.57 16.49
N PRO A 62 -3.30 5.95 16.85
CA PRO A 62 -3.20 5.15 18.08
C PRO A 62 -3.58 5.94 19.33
N GLU A 63 -3.41 7.25 19.31
CA GLU A 63 -3.76 8.17 20.40
C GLU A 63 -5.27 8.36 20.58
N ASP A 64 -6.07 8.10 19.52
CA ASP A 64 -7.53 8.22 19.55
C ASP A 64 -8.23 6.94 20.08
N VAL A 65 -7.46 5.87 20.31
CA VAL A 65 -8.01 4.59 20.78
C VAL A 65 -7.79 4.48 22.28
N ALA A 66 -8.87 4.66 23.05
CA ALA A 66 -8.84 4.40 24.48
C ALA A 66 -8.61 2.91 24.75
N VAL A 67 -7.65 2.59 25.61
CA VAL A 67 -7.46 1.22 26.11
C VAL A 67 -8.63 0.90 27.05
N PRO A 68 -9.35 -0.22 26.84
CA PRO A 68 -10.42 -0.62 27.75
C PRO A 68 -9.93 -0.79 29.20
N GLU A 69 -10.75 -0.40 30.20
CA GLU A 69 -10.38 -0.46 31.60
C GLU A 69 -9.99 -1.86 32.11
N TYR A 70 -10.51 -2.90 31.46
CA TYR A 70 -10.19 -4.29 31.84
C TYR A 70 -8.82 -4.75 31.32
N VAL A 71 -8.12 -3.94 30.51
CA VAL A 71 -6.77 -4.25 30.00
C VAL A 71 -5.74 -3.61 30.93
N ASN A 72 -4.94 -4.44 31.57
CA ASN A 72 -3.77 -4.00 32.30
C ASN A 72 -2.61 -3.71 31.33
N VAL A 73 -2.33 -2.45 31.11
CA VAL A 73 -1.20 -2.03 30.24
C VAL A 73 0.11 -2.17 31.01
N ASN A 74 0.88 -3.20 30.68
CA ASN A 74 2.16 -3.51 31.32
C ASN A 74 3.20 -3.89 30.24
N LEU A 75 3.57 -2.88 29.45
CA LEU A 75 4.43 -3.06 28.28
C LEU A 75 5.80 -3.61 28.68
N LEU A 76 6.34 -4.50 27.88
CA LEU A 76 7.70 -5.03 28.02
C LEU A 76 8.73 -3.94 27.75
N THR A 77 9.88 -4.03 28.38
CA THR A 77 11.05 -3.22 28.05
C THR A 77 11.50 -3.53 26.61
N PRO A 78 11.76 -2.52 25.75
CA PRO A 78 12.29 -2.76 24.41
C PRO A 78 13.56 -3.61 24.42
N ASN A 79 13.53 -4.73 23.68
CA ASN A 79 14.65 -5.64 23.56
C ASN A 79 14.50 -6.52 22.30
N GLU A 80 15.56 -7.13 21.83
CA GLU A 80 15.56 -7.93 20.61
C GLU A 80 14.81 -9.27 20.68
N TYR A 81 14.54 -9.79 21.88
CA TYR A 81 13.98 -11.13 22.09
C TYR A 81 12.47 -11.16 22.20
N SER A 82 11.91 -10.20 22.94
CA SER A 82 10.47 -10.17 23.23
C SER A 82 9.77 -8.88 22.82
N ARG A 83 10.49 -7.77 22.63
CA ARG A 83 9.94 -6.49 22.16
C ARG A 83 10.89 -5.74 21.24
N PRO A 84 11.08 -6.21 19.99
CA PRO A 84 12.00 -5.58 19.03
C PRO A 84 11.49 -4.27 18.45
N GLN A 85 10.32 -3.79 18.82
CA GLN A 85 9.68 -2.56 18.34
C GLN A 85 9.56 -2.47 16.81
N ILE A 86 9.32 -3.59 16.15
CA ILE A 86 9.07 -3.63 14.72
C ILE A 86 7.73 -2.95 14.43
N PRO A 87 7.67 -1.91 13.59
CA PRO A 87 6.43 -1.22 13.29
C PRO A 87 5.36 -2.13 12.70
N LEU A 88 4.13 -2.02 13.20
CA LEU A 88 2.99 -2.74 12.64
C LEU A 88 2.47 -2.01 11.39
N GLU A 89 2.87 -2.47 10.21
CA GLU A 89 2.42 -1.87 8.95
C GLU A 89 0.96 -2.17 8.64
N LYS A 90 0.50 -3.39 8.98
CA LYS A 90 -0.85 -3.87 8.64
C LYS A 90 -1.28 -5.01 9.54
N VAL A 91 -2.52 -4.95 10.04
CA VAL A 91 -3.15 -6.08 10.71
C VAL A 91 -3.72 -7.02 9.65
N ASN A 92 -3.10 -8.19 9.49
CA ASN A 92 -3.56 -9.23 8.55
C ASN A 92 -4.45 -10.28 9.22
N GLY A 93 -4.38 -10.40 10.54
CA GLY A 93 -5.14 -11.35 11.32
C GLY A 93 -4.81 -11.27 12.80
N ILE A 94 -5.53 -12.05 13.59
CA ILE A 94 -5.29 -12.26 15.01
C ILE A 94 -4.92 -13.73 15.18
N VAL A 95 -3.81 -13.99 15.87
CA VAL A 95 -3.38 -15.35 16.21
C VAL A 95 -3.64 -15.57 17.70
N VAL A 96 -4.40 -16.61 18.01
CA VAL A 96 -4.61 -17.06 19.39
C VAL A 96 -3.72 -18.26 19.62
N HIS A 97 -2.87 -18.18 20.63
CA HIS A 97 -1.89 -19.21 20.96
C HIS A 97 -2.11 -19.70 22.42
N TYR A 98 -2.07 -20.99 22.61
CA TYR A 98 -2.09 -21.58 23.95
C TYR A 98 -0.70 -21.54 24.56
N VAL A 99 -0.55 -20.90 25.71
CA VAL A 99 0.75 -20.68 26.37
C VAL A 99 1.35 -21.98 26.93
N ALA A 100 0.53 -22.99 27.21
CA ALA A 100 0.94 -24.30 27.76
C ALA A 100 1.70 -24.20 29.09
N ASN A 101 1.40 -23.17 29.89
CA ASN A 101 1.96 -22.97 31.24
C ASN A 101 0.83 -23.05 32.27
N PRO A 102 0.48 -24.26 32.71
CA PRO A 102 -0.67 -24.45 33.60
C PRO A 102 -0.49 -23.74 34.95
N CYS A 103 -1.58 -23.25 35.48
CA CYS A 103 -1.64 -22.54 36.76
C CYS A 103 -0.87 -21.21 36.81
N SER A 104 -0.46 -20.64 35.68
CA SER A 104 0.16 -19.32 35.62
C SER A 104 -0.85 -18.24 35.30
N THR A 105 -0.68 -17.07 35.91
CA THR A 105 -1.44 -15.86 35.62
C THR A 105 -0.97 -15.17 34.36
N ALA A 106 -1.77 -14.25 33.83
CA ALA A 106 -1.35 -13.42 32.68
C ALA A 106 -0.09 -12.61 32.99
N LEU A 107 0.01 -12.10 34.23
CA LEU A 107 1.16 -11.31 34.66
C LEU A 107 2.44 -12.15 34.78
N GLU A 108 2.37 -13.38 35.26
CA GLU A 108 3.54 -14.27 35.32
C GLU A 108 4.06 -14.61 33.92
N ASN A 109 3.17 -14.85 32.95
CA ASN A 109 3.57 -15.09 31.59
C ASN A 109 4.17 -13.81 30.94
N ARG A 110 3.60 -12.65 31.23
CA ARG A 110 4.21 -11.36 30.81
C ARG A 110 5.61 -11.19 31.42
N ASN A 111 5.78 -11.52 32.69
CA ASN A 111 7.09 -11.40 33.36
C ASN A 111 8.12 -12.40 32.81
N TYR A 112 7.68 -13.58 32.39
CA TYR A 112 8.55 -14.49 31.63
C TYR A 112 9.06 -13.82 30.34
N PHE A 113 8.19 -13.16 29.57
CA PHE A 113 8.63 -12.44 28.37
C PHE A 113 9.58 -11.27 28.70
N GLU A 114 9.36 -10.58 29.79
CA GLU A 114 10.25 -9.52 30.28
C GLU A 114 11.66 -10.06 30.60
N GLY A 115 11.73 -11.20 31.25
CA GLY A 115 13.01 -11.83 31.62
C GLY A 115 13.87 -12.26 30.42
N LEU A 116 13.28 -12.37 29.24
CA LEU A 116 14.04 -12.74 28.04
C LEU A 116 15.07 -11.69 27.63
N LYS A 117 14.89 -10.44 28.03
CA LYS A 117 15.87 -9.36 27.77
C LYS A 117 17.24 -9.63 28.43
N ASP A 118 17.24 -10.37 29.53
CA ASP A 118 18.41 -10.60 30.37
C ASP A 118 19.15 -11.91 30.01
N GLN A 119 18.78 -12.55 28.90
CA GLN A 119 19.40 -13.78 28.45
C GLN A 119 20.88 -13.61 28.13
N THR A 120 21.68 -14.53 28.63
CA THR A 120 23.11 -14.61 28.35
C THR A 120 23.45 -16.02 27.85
N GLY A 121 24.22 -16.13 26.79
CA GLY A 121 24.66 -17.42 26.29
C GLY A 121 24.44 -17.64 24.79
N SER A 122 24.82 -18.82 24.31
CA SER A 122 24.76 -19.16 22.88
C SER A 122 23.37 -19.64 22.40
N LYS A 123 22.50 -19.99 23.31
CA LYS A 123 21.11 -20.39 23.02
C LYS A 123 20.17 -19.38 23.63
N THR A 124 19.51 -18.63 22.78
CA THR A 124 18.52 -17.61 23.17
C THR A 124 17.13 -18.00 22.68
N THR A 125 16.11 -17.57 23.42
CA THR A 125 14.71 -17.75 23.07
C THR A 125 14.13 -16.40 22.69
N SER A 126 13.45 -16.34 21.56
CA SER A 126 12.69 -15.15 21.14
C SER A 126 11.22 -15.53 21.05
N VAL A 127 10.42 -14.95 21.93
CA VAL A 127 8.97 -15.13 21.97
C VAL A 127 8.31 -13.93 22.62
N SER A 128 7.13 -13.57 22.14
CA SER A 128 6.34 -12.47 22.68
C SER A 128 4.86 -12.62 22.34
N SER A 129 4.04 -11.83 23.00
CA SER A 129 2.63 -11.66 22.69
C SER A 129 2.26 -10.19 22.82
N HIS A 130 1.26 -9.73 22.08
CA HIS A 130 0.71 -8.39 22.27
C HIS A 130 -0.17 -8.32 23.54
N PHE A 131 -0.88 -9.42 23.83
CA PHE A 131 -1.75 -9.57 24.97
C PHE A 131 -1.62 -10.97 25.54
N VAL A 132 -1.72 -11.09 26.86
CA VAL A 132 -1.86 -12.35 27.55
C VAL A 132 -3.19 -12.34 28.28
N ILE A 133 -3.97 -13.40 28.13
CA ILE A 133 -5.23 -13.62 28.85
C ILE A 133 -5.01 -14.72 29.82
N GLY A 134 -5.27 -14.46 31.10
CA GLY A 134 -5.15 -15.43 32.20
C GLY A 134 -6.41 -16.26 32.40
N LEU A 135 -6.32 -17.19 33.34
CA LEU A 135 -7.40 -18.16 33.65
C LEU A 135 -8.66 -17.50 34.24
N GLU A 136 -8.48 -16.40 34.94
CA GLU A 136 -9.59 -15.62 35.52
C GLU A 136 -10.15 -14.58 34.57
N GLY A 137 -9.68 -14.58 33.31
CA GLY A 137 -10.11 -13.62 32.28
C GLY A 137 -9.39 -12.27 32.35
N GLU A 138 -8.37 -12.13 33.19
CA GLU A 138 -7.53 -10.94 33.23
C GLU A 138 -6.73 -10.79 31.92
N VAL A 139 -6.61 -9.57 31.44
CA VAL A 139 -5.91 -9.24 30.17
C VAL A 139 -4.73 -8.32 30.49
N VAL A 140 -3.54 -8.74 30.10
CA VAL A 140 -2.32 -7.94 30.22
C VAL A 140 -1.80 -7.63 28.82
N GLN A 141 -1.59 -6.34 28.52
CA GLN A 141 -0.91 -5.88 27.30
C GLN A 141 0.61 -5.88 27.54
N CYS A 142 1.36 -6.51 26.62
CA CYS A 142 2.81 -6.66 26.69
C CYS A 142 3.59 -5.66 25.84
#